data_ec287e4267951d832fb99ff815a5deb2
#
_entry.id   ec287e4267951d832fb99ff815a5deb2
#
_cell.length_a   1.000
_cell.length_b   1.000
_cell.length_c   1.000
_cell.angle_alpha   90.00
_cell.angle_beta   90.00
_cell.angle_gamma   90.00
#
_symmetry.space_group_name_H-M   'P 1'
#
loop_
_entity.id
_entity.type
_entity.pdbx_description
1 polymer ?
#
loop_
_entity_poly.entity_id
_entity_poly.type
_entity_poly.pdbx_seq_one_letter_code
_entity_poly.pdbx_strand_id
1 'polypeptide(L)'
;MPPAIQCLDSSRYFPKVKANDHINLTIEPHQIFGLLGPNGCGKTTLLHQLQGLDAPTSGAVKVLGLDPRRDRQELMARIGTQLQEAQVIPRLKVIEVLTTFGSFYPQSQDPMMVLESVGLAAKAGAFVDKLSGGQRQRVFIALALIHNPELLFFDELTSALDPQSRLKIWDILRDLKAAGRTVILTTHSMEEAQTLCDRIAIMDAGHIIAEGTPDELIDEFAQGSTLKFSVSGTVQPAPLEKISGVTSVDIQGQDVTVIGKGDFTPHVMQVLTDQHVSPAHMSLNPATLEDVFLHLTGRSLQA
;
A
#
# COMPACT_ATOMS: atom_id res chain seq x y z
N MET A 1 -12.16 -19.52 -7.70
CA MET A 1 -10.84 -20.09 -7.36
C MET A 1 -10.68 -20.05 -5.85
N PRO A 2 -9.87 -20.89 -5.22
CA PRO A 2 -9.57 -20.71 -3.80
C PRO A 2 -8.82 -19.38 -3.58
N PRO A 3 -8.99 -18.74 -2.43
CA PRO A 3 -8.29 -17.50 -2.11
C PRO A 3 -6.76 -17.73 -2.06
N ALA A 4 -6.00 -16.69 -2.44
CA ALA A 4 -4.55 -16.72 -2.36
C ALA A 4 -4.06 -16.74 -0.91
N ILE A 5 -4.76 -16.04 -0.01
CA ILE A 5 -4.44 -15.98 1.42
C ILE A 5 -5.73 -16.10 2.25
N GLN A 6 -5.65 -16.85 3.35
CA GLN A 6 -6.67 -16.91 4.40
C GLN A 6 -6.02 -16.84 5.77
N CYS A 7 -6.42 -15.85 6.58
CA CYS A 7 -6.17 -15.80 8.00
C CYS A 7 -7.49 -15.98 8.74
N LEU A 8 -7.56 -16.93 9.64
CA LEU A 8 -8.73 -17.24 10.45
C LEU A 8 -8.36 -17.07 11.93
N ASP A 9 -8.81 -15.97 12.51
CA ASP A 9 -8.59 -15.63 13.92
C ASP A 9 -7.10 -15.67 14.31
N SER A 10 -6.22 -15.27 13.38
CA SER A 10 -4.77 -15.38 13.54
C SER A 10 -4.25 -14.32 14.48
N SER A 11 -3.53 -14.75 15.53
CA SER A 11 -2.90 -13.85 16.49
C SER A 11 -1.41 -14.15 16.63
N ARG A 12 -0.61 -13.11 16.84
CA ARG A 12 0.83 -13.24 17.12
C ARG A 12 1.21 -12.35 18.29
N TYR A 13 1.56 -12.99 19.40
CA TYR A 13 1.97 -12.32 20.62
C TYR A 13 3.46 -12.57 20.89
N PHE A 14 4.16 -11.51 21.23
CA PHE A 14 5.49 -11.53 21.81
C PHE A 14 5.40 -11.21 23.32
N PRO A 15 6.45 -11.44 24.12
CA PRO A 15 6.35 -11.30 25.60
C PRO A 15 5.81 -9.96 26.10
N LYS A 16 5.96 -8.89 25.31
CA LYS A 16 5.55 -7.52 25.69
C LYS A 16 4.61 -6.85 24.69
N VAL A 17 4.31 -7.50 23.55
CA VAL A 17 3.58 -6.87 22.44
C VAL A 17 2.65 -7.87 21.79
N LYS A 18 1.39 -7.49 21.64
CA LYS A 18 0.45 -8.15 20.75
C LYS A 18 0.63 -7.56 19.35
N ALA A 19 1.45 -8.22 18.53
CA ALA A 19 1.78 -7.68 17.22
C ALA A 19 0.64 -7.86 16.20
N ASN A 20 -0.09 -8.98 16.30
CA ASN A 20 -1.36 -9.20 15.59
C ASN A 20 -2.34 -9.82 16.57
N ASP A 21 -3.58 -9.35 16.56
CA ASP A 21 -4.62 -9.75 17.50
C ASP A 21 -5.93 -10.01 16.75
N HIS A 22 -6.35 -11.28 16.67
CA HIS A 22 -7.58 -11.75 16.02
C HIS A 22 -7.71 -11.32 14.53
N ILE A 23 -6.64 -11.46 13.76
CA ILE A 23 -6.65 -11.13 12.32
C ILE A 23 -7.52 -12.11 11.55
N ASN A 24 -8.54 -11.58 10.89
CA ASN A 24 -9.33 -12.25 9.88
C ASN A 24 -9.10 -11.54 8.55
N LEU A 25 -8.58 -12.26 7.54
CA LEU A 25 -8.21 -11.68 6.26
C LEU A 25 -8.36 -12.73 5.16
N THR A 26 -9.01 -12.35 4.07
CA THR A 26 -9.10 -13.19 2.86
C THR A 26 -8.65 -12.37 1.66
N ILE A 27 -7.63 -12.85 0.94
CA ILE A 27 -7.12 -12.18 -0.25
C ILE A 27 -7.34 -13.08 -1.47
N GLU A 28 -8.04 -12.55 -2.46
CA GLU A 28 -8.30 -13.24 -3.70
C GLU A 28 -7.06 -13.23 -4.62
N PRO A 29 -6.94 -14.19 -5.55
CA PRO A 29 -5.84 -14.22 -6.51
C PRO A 29 -5.92 -13.08 -7.54
N HIS A 30 -4.78 -12.79 -8.19
CA HIS A 30 -4.65 -11.89 -9.35
C HIS A 30 -4.95 -10.41 -9.04
N GLN A 31 -4.61 -9.96 -7.85
CA GLN A 31 -4.75 -8.56 -7.43
C GLN A 31 -3.49 -8.04 -6.77
N ILE A 32 -3.39 -6.72 -6.66
CA ILE A 32 -2.44 -6.04 -5.77
C ILE A 32 -3.19 -5.71 -4.49
N PHE A 33 -2.79 -6.33 -3.39
CA PHE A 33 -3.38 -6.11 -2.06
C PHE A 33 -2.42 -5.34 -1.16
N GLY A 34 -2.88 -4.24 -0.58
CA GLY A 34 -2.10 -3.38 0.31
C GLY A 34 -2.39 -3.64 1.79
N LEU A 35 -1.34 -3.80 2.59
CA LEU A 35 -1.42 -3.68 4.04
C LEU A 35 -0.95 -2.28 4.42
N LEU A 36 -1.88 -1.40 4.76
CA LEU A 36 -1.64 0.00 5.08
C LEU A 36 -1.68 0.22 6.60
N GLY A 37 -0.77 1.03 7.12
CA GLY A 37 -0.79 1.41 8.53
C GLY A 37 0.54 1.98 9.01
N PRO A 38 0.61 2.55 10.22
CA PRO A 38 1.81 3.14 10.78
C PRO A 38 2.89 2.10 11.08
N ASN A 39 4.11 2.60 11.30
CA ASN A 39 5.21 1.74 11.71
C ASN A 39 4.89 1.08 13.08
N GLY A 40 5.20 -0.21 13.19
CA GLY A 40 4.94 -0.98 14.40
C GLY A 40 3.49 -1.45 14.60
N CYS A 41 2.55 -1.20 13.68
CA CYS A 41 1.17 -1.68 13.80
C CYS A 41 0.98 -3.18 13.52
N GLY A 42 2.03 -3.92 13.10
CA GLY A 42 1.96 -5.37 12.90
C GLY A 42 2.04 -5.86 11.46
N LYS A 43 2.18 -4.99 10.44
CA LYS A 43 2.24 -5.35 9.00
C LYS A 43 3.33 -6.39 8.71
N THR A 44 4.58 -6.09 9.04
CA THR A 44 5.71 -7.00 8.81
C THR A 44 5.55 -8.32 9.59
N THR A 45 4.98 -8.28 10.79
CA THR A 45 4.68 -9.50 11.57
C THR A 45 3.62 -10.36 10.86
N LEU A 46 2.58 -9.76 10.32
CA LEU A 46 1.59 -10.47 9.52
C LEU A 46 2.24 -11.07 8.25
N LEU A 47 3.04 -10.28 7.54
CA LEU A 47 3.78 -10.78 6.37
C LEU A 47 4.65 -12.00 6.73
N HIS A 48 5.37 -11.97 7.85
CA HIS A 48 6.19 -13.08 8.31
C HIS A 48 5.36 -14.35 8.61
N GLN A 49 4.13 -14.20 9.14
CA GLN A 49 3.24 -15.35 9.32
C GLN A 49 2.81 -15.93 7.97
N LEU A 50 2.45 -15.08 7.01
CA LEU A 50 2.06 -15.49 5.65
C LEU A 50 3.20 -16.19 4.91
N GLN A 51 4.43 -15.77 5.12
CA GLN A 51 5.64 -16.36 4.53
C GLN A 51 6.15 -17.61 5.30
N GLY A 52 5.51 -17.97 6.42
CA GLY A 52 5.95 -19.07 7.28
C GLY A 52 7.29 -18.82 8.00
N LEU A 53 7.72 -17.56 8.12
CA LEU A 53 8.88 -17.16 8.92
C LEU A 53 8.54 -17.14 10.41
N ASP A 54 7.31 -16.73 10.74
CA ASP A 54 6.74 -16.75 12.09
C ASP A 54 5.50 -17.64 12.16
N ALA A 55 5.30 -18.30 13.33
CA ALA A 55 4.06 -19.02 13.59
C ALA A 55 3.04 -18.10 14.25
N PRO A 56 1.74 -18.20 13.94
CA PRO A 56 0.72 -17.60 14.78
C PRO A 56 0.78 -18.22 16.19
N THR A 57 0.44 -17.43 17.20
CA THR A 57 0.25 -17.91 18.59
C THR A 57 -1.06 -18.67 18.70
N SER A 58 -2.09 -18.22 17.98
CA SER A 58 -3.40 -18.87 17.87
C SER A 58 -4.01 -18.60 16.49
N GLY A 59 -5.08 -19.34 16.16
CA GLY A 59 -5.73 -19.26 14.86
C GLY A 59 -5.01 -20.03 13.77
N ALA A 60 -5.35 -19.77 12.51
CA ALA A 60 -4.80 -20.48 11.36
C ALA A 60 -4.50 -19.51 10.20
N VAL A 61 -3.45 -19.86 9.45
CA VAL A 61 -3.04 -19.16 8.21
C VAL A 61 -2.94 -20.17 7.10
N LYS A 62 -3.48 -19.84 5.92
CA LYS A 62 -3.28 -20.58 4.68
C LYS A 62 -2.83 -19.63 3.58
N VAL A 63 -1.85 -20.05 2.81
CA VAL A 63 -1.31 -19.33 1.65
C VAL A 63 -1.28 -20.28 0.47
N LEU A 64 -1.96 -19.94 -0.62
CA LEU A 64 -2.17 -20.81 -1.78
C LEU A 64 -2.74 -22.19 -1.40
N GLY A 65 -3.59 -22.22 -0.35
CA GLY A 65 -4.17 -23.43 0.22
C GLY A 65 -3.29 -24.23 1.16
N LEU A 66 -2.00 -23.86 1.29
CA LEU A 66 -0.96 -24.53 2.10
C LEU A 66 -0.85 -23.90 3.51
N ASP A 67 -0.46 -24.71 4.49
CA ASP A 67 -0.01 -24.20 5.80
C ASP A 67 1.44 -23.69 5.67
N PRO A 68 1.72 -22.38 5.89
CA PRO A 68 3.05 -21.82 5.63
C PRO A 68 4.19 -22.46 6.42
N ARG A 69 3.90 -23.16 7.51
CA ARG A 69 4.90 -23.82 8.34
C ARG A 69 5.04 -25.30 8.03
N ARG A 70 3.93 -25.99 7.85
CA ARG A 70 3.92 -27.44 7.57
C ARG A 70 4.37 -27.74 6.15
N ASP A 71 3.87 -26.94 5.21
CA ASP A 71 4.09 -27.14 3.77
C ASP A 71 5.15 -26.16 3.23
N ARG A 72 6.09 -25.75 4.11
CA ARG A 72 7.06 -24.67 3.82
C ARG A 72 7.84 -24.88 2.52
N GLN A 73 8.32 -26.09 2.24
CA GLN A 73 9.14 -26.37 1.07
C GLN A 73 8.34 -26.17 -0.23
N GLU A 74 7.10 -26.61 -0.26
CA GLU A 74 6.19 -26.43 -1.38
C GLU A 74 5.83 -24.94 -1.54
N LEU A 75 5.50 -24.27 -0.43
CA LEU A 75 5.13 -22.87 -0.46
C LEU A 75 6.27 -21.98 -0.97
N MET A 76 7.51 -22.19 -0.50
CA MET A 76 8.68 -21.38 -0.91
C MET A 76 8.98 -21.50 -2.41
N ALA A 77 8.60 -22.57 -3.07
CA ALA A 77 8.74 -22.73 -4.52
C ALA A 77 7.68 -21.90 -5.30
N ARG A 78 6.59 -21.46 -4.65
CA ARG A 78 5.46 -20.79 -5.26
C ARG A 78 5.33 -19.31 -4.88
N ILE A 79 6.06 -18.85 -3.85
CA ILE A 79 6.04 -17.46 -3.40
C ILE A 79 7.38 -16.78 -3.63
N GLY A 80 7.35 -15.53 -4.07
CA GLY A 80 8.52 -14.64 -4.14
C GLY A 80 8.47 -13.62 -3.01
N THR A 81 9.60 -13.37 -2.36
CA THR A 81 9.66 -12.45 -1.21
C THR A 81 10.81 -11.46 -1.36
N GLN A 82 10.54 -10.20 -1.04
CA GLN A 82 11.57 -9.19 -0.81
C GLN A 82 11.37 -8.62 0.58
N LEU A 83 12.39 -8.76 1.42
CA LEU A 83 12.40 -8.26 2.78
C LEU A 83 12.94 -6.83 2.85
N GLN A 84 12.51 -6.06 3.85
CA GLN A 84 12.88 -4.66 4.04
C GLN A 84 14.39 -4.43 4.09
N GLU A 85 15.16 -5.31 4.74
CA GLU A 85 16.61 -5.22 4.89
C GLU A 85 17.38 -6.17 3.96
N ALA A 86 16.86 -6.43 2.76
CA ALA A 86 17.55 -7.28 1.81
C ALA A 86 18.92 -6.70 1.40
N GLN A 87 19.95 -7.50 1.52
CA GLN A 87 21.30 -7.15 1.08
C GLN A 87 21.82 -8.21 0.11
N VAL A 88 22.52 -7.76 -0.91
CA VAL A 88 23.24 -8.65 -1.82
C VAL A 88 24.72 -8.64 -1.51
N ILE A 89 25.41 -9.73 -1.84
CA ILE A 89 26.86 -9.87 -1.66
C ILE A 89 27.55 -8.80 -2.49
N PRO A 90 28.40 -7.94 -1.88
CA PRO A 90 29.17 -6.93 -2.61
C PRO A 90 30.05 -7.55 -3.68
N ARG A 91 30.35 -6.79 -4.74
CA ARG A 91 31.25 -7.17 -5.84
C ARG A 91 30.74 -8.30 -6.75
N LEU A 92 29.47 -8.69 -6.67
CA LEU A 92 28.85 -9.51 -7.71
C LEU A 92 28.19 -8.64 -8.75
N LYS A 93 28.22 -9.10 -10.01
CA LYS A 93 27.42 -8.51 -11.09
C LYS A 93 25.97 -8.89 -10.95
N VAL A 94 25.08 -8.04 -11.47
CA VAL A 94 23.63 -8.27 -11.42
C VAL A 94 23.26 -9.65 -11.96
N ILE A 95 23.78 -10.02 -13.11
CA ILE A 95 23.53 -11.33 -13.74
C ILE A 95 24.03 -12.49 -12.88
N GLU A 96 25.19 -12.35 -12.24
CA GLU A 96 25.78 -13.38 -11.39
C GLU A 96 24.90 -13.62 -10.15
N VAL A 97 24.37 -12.55 -9.56
CA VAL A 97 23.44 -12.65 -8.41
C VAL A 97 22.18 -13.41 -8.82
N LEU A 98 21.53 -13.04 -9.93
CA LEU A 98 20.32 -13.73 -10.39
C LEU A 98 20.59 -15.20 -10.74
N THR A 99 21.69 -15.49 -11.43
CA THR A 99 22.09 -16.86 -11.77
C THR A 99 22.30 -17.70 -10.51
N THR A 100 22.99 -17.14 -9.51
CA THR A 100 23.24 -17.83 -8.25
C THR A 100 21.93 -18.10 -7.50
N PHE A 101 21.05 -17.11 -7.38
CA PHE A 101 19.75 -17.31 -6.73
C PHE A 101 18.85 -18.27 -7.50
N GLY A 102 18.84 -18.20 -8.83
CA GLY A 102 18.12 -19.15 -9.67
C GLY A 102 18.54 -20.60 -9.44
N SER A 103 19.82 -20.86 -9.16
CA SER A 103 20.33 -22.21 -8.91
C SER A 103 19.81 -22.85 -7.61
N PHE A 104 19.21 -22.11 -6.70
CA PHE A 104 18.57 -22.65 -5.49
C PHE A 104 17.20 -23.29 -5.75
N TYR A 105 16.62 -23.06 -6.94
CA TYR A 105 15.32 -23.58 -7.30
C TYR A 105 15.43 -24.64 -8.39
N PRO A 106 14.62 -25.71 -8.33
CA PRO A 106 14.63 -26.77 -9.36
C PRO A 106 14.27 -26.25 -10.76
N GLN A 107 13.48 -25.20 -10.81
CA GLN A 107 13.08 -24.49 -12.04
C GLN A 107 13.26 -22.99 -11.81
N SER A 108 14.04 -22.36 -12.67
CA SER A 108 14.22 -20.91 -12.68
C SER A 108 14.07 -20.37 -14.10
N GLN A 109 13.65 -19.11 -14.19
CA GLN A 109 13.61 -18.40 -15.46
C GLN A 109 15.03 -18.03 -15.92
N ASP A 110 15.16 -17.71 -17.22
CA ASP A 110 16.40 -17.10 -17.72
C ASP A 110 16.64 -15.76 -17.00
N PRO A 111 17.78 -15.60 -16.31
CA PRO A 111 18.12 -14.35 -15.64
C PRO A 111 18.03 -13.11 -16.53
N MET A 112 18.35 -13.20 -17.83
CA MET A 112 18.23 -12.06 -18.75
C MET A 112 16.79 -11.68 -18.99
N MET A 113 15.87 -12.64 -19.18
CA MET A 113 14.44 -12.35 -19.33
C MET A 113 13.86 -11.68 -18.08
N VAL A 114 14.28 -12.14 -16.89
CA VAL A 114 13.86 -11.51 -15.63
C VAL A 114 14.42 -10.07 -15.52
N LEU A 115 15.68 -9.83 -15.93
CA LEU A 115 16.24 -8.49 -15.94
C LEU A 115 15.55 -7.56 -16.95
N GLU A 116 15.11 -8.10 -18.08
CA GLU A 116 14.30 -7.34 -19.06
C GLU A 116 12.96 -6.91 -18.44
N SER A 117 12.26 -7.82 -17.76
CA SER A 117 10.94 -7.54 -17.15
C SER A 117 10.99 -6.44 -16.07
N VAL A 118 12.14 -6.23 -15.42
CA VAL A 118 12.34 -5.14 -14.46
C VAL A 118 13.13 -3.96 -15.01
N GLY A 119 13.39 -3.93 -16.33
CA GLY A 119 14.10 -2.84 -17.03
C GLY A 119 15.56 -2.69 -16.61
N LEU A 120 16.25 -3.82 -16.35
CA LEU A 120 17.66 -3.85 -15.94
C LEU A 120 18.57 -4.63 -16.90
N ALA A 121 18.13 -5.06 -18.08
CA ALA A 121 18.94 -5.81 -19.04
C ALA A 121 20.27 -5.11 -19.36
N ALA A 122 20.26 -3.81 -19.61
CA ALA A 122 21.48 -3.01 -19.87
C ALA A 122 22.45 -2.92 -18.67
N LYS A 123 22.03 -3.36 -17.48
CA LYS A 123 22.83 -3.37 -16.25
C LYS A 123 23.26 -4.77 -15.81
N ALA A 124 23.00 -5.81 -16.61
CA ALA A 124 23.36 -7.19 -16.28
C ALA A 124 24.84 -7.36 -15.89
N GLY A 125 25.75 -6.69 -16.59
CA GLY A 125 27.20 -6.72 -16.31
C GLY A 125 27.69 -5.72 -15.25
N ALA A 126 26.81 -4.87 -14.71
CA ALA A 126 27.18 -3.91 -13.67
C ALA A 126 27.30 -4.59 -12.29
N PHE A 127 28.19 -4.09 -11.43
CA PHE A 127 28.26 -4.52 -10.05
C PHE A 127 27.06 -3.96 -9.25
N VAL A 128 26.48 -4.77 -8.36
CA VAL A 128 25.27 -4.38 -7.61
C VAL A 128 25.52 -3.19 -6.68
N ASP A 129 26.71 -3.08 -6.10
CA ASP A 129 27.12 -1.96 -5.25
C ASP A 129 27.27 -0.62 -6.01
N LYS A 130 27.32 -0.64 -7.35
CA LYS A 130 27.40 0.54 -8.22
C LYS A 130 26.03 1.01 -8.75
N LEU A 131 24.96 0.33 -8.38
CA LEU A 131 23.59 0.69 -8.79
C LEU A 131 23.02 1.83 -7.94
N SER A 132 22.14 2.64 -8.55
CA SER A 132 21.30 3.57 -7.78
C SER A 132 20.35 2.80 -6.85
N GLY A 133 19.76 3.48 -5.85
CA GLY A 133 18.76 2.89 -4.95
C GLY A 133 17.62 2.22 -5.71
N GLY A 134 17.00 2.92 -6.66
CA GLY A 134 15.91 2.37 -7.46
C GLY A 134 16.33 1.23 -8.41
N GLN A 135 17.58 1.23 -8.91
CA GLN A 135 18.11 0.10 -9.67
C GLN A 135 18.33 -1.11 -8.78
N ARG A 136 18.88 -0.91 -7.58
CA ARG A 136 19.10 -1.99 -6.59
C ARG A 136 17.77 -2.60 -6.15
N GLN A 137 16.76 -1.78 -5.93
CA GLN A 137 15.42 -2.25 -5.56
C GLN A 137 14.83 -3.15 -6.65
N ARG A 138 15.00 -2.78 -7.94
CA ARG A 138 14.57 -3.63 -9.06
C ARG A 138 15.36 -4.94 -9.16
N VAL A 139 16.63 -4.99 -8.71
CA VAL A 139 17.34 -6.27 -8.57
C VAL A 139 16.67 -7.16 -7.51
N PHE A 140 16.22 -6.61 -6.38
CA PHE A 140 15.51 -7.39 -5.37
C PHE A 140 14.16 -7.91 -5.89
N ILE A 141 13.43 -7.11 -6.68
CA ILE A 141 12.23 -7.60 -7.38
C ILE A 141 12.58 -8.74 -8.32
N ALA A 142 13.65 -8.60 -9.13
CA ALA A 142 14.10 -9.64 -10.05
C ALA A 142 14.46 -10.94 -9.32
N LEU A 143 15.11 -10.86 -8.16
CA LEU A 143 15.40 -12.02 -7.31
C LEU A 143 14.13 -12.70 -6.80
N ALA A 144 13.12 -11.94 -6.41
CA ALA A 144 11.83 -12.49 -6.01
C ALA A 144 11.08 -13.16 -7.18
N LEU A 145 11.39 -12.79 -8.42
CA LEU A 145 10.75 -13.32 -9.64
C LEU A 145 11.47 -14.51 -10.26
N ILE A 146 12.74 -14.78 -9.92
CA ILE A 146 13.62 -15.70 -10.67
C ILE A 146 13.06 -17.13 -10.80
N HIS A 147 12.28 -17.59 -9.84
CA HIS A 147 11.69 -18.92 -9.83
C HIS A 147 10.22 -18.96 -10.29
N ASN A 148 9.73 -17.87 -10.90
CA ASN A 148 8.38 -17.75 -11.46
C ASN A 148 7.23 -17.94 -10.45
N PRO A 149 7.20 -17.22 -9.33
CA PRO A 149 6.20 -17.40 -8.27
C PRO A 149 4.79 -16.98 -8.70
N GLU A 150 3.77 -17.56 -8.07
CA GLU A 150 2.37 -17.19 -8.23
C GLU A 150 1.98 -15.99 -7.36
N LEU A 151 2.60 -15.88 -6.19
CA LEU A 151 2.33 -14.88 -5.16
C LEU A 151 3.61 -14.17 -4.75
N LEU A 152 3.55 -12.85 -4.63
CA LEU A 152 4.68 -12.00 -4.30
C LEU A 152 4.41 -11.21 -3.02
N PHE A 153 5.42 -11.12 -2.17
CA PHE A 153 5.40 -10.32 -0.94
C PHE A 153 6.47 -9.25 -0.99
N PHE A 154 6.07 -8.00 -0.83
CA PHE A 154 6.95 -6.84 -0.81
C PHE A 154 6.74 -6.03 0.47
N ASP A 155 7.80 -5.89 1.26
CA ASP A 155 7.76 -5.11 2.50
C ASP A 155 8.39 -3.74 2.27
N GLU A 156 7.57 -2.67 2.33
CA GLU A 156 7.96 -1.26 2.15
C GLU A 156 8.85 -1.00 0.93
N LEU A 157 8.45 -1.53 -0.22
CA LEU A 157 9.25 -1.60 -1.44
C LEU A 157 9.76 -0.25 -1.94
N THR A 158 9.03 0.84 -1.71
CA THR A 158 9.29 2.15 -2.33
C THR A 158 9.63 3.26 -1.33
N SER A 159 9.68 2.97 -0.02
CA SER A 159 9.76 3.97 1.06
C SER A 159 10.98 4.91 0.99
N ALA A 160 12.10 4.45 0.45
CA ALA A 160 13.35 5.22 0.38
C ALA A 160 13.73 5.66 -1.06
N LEU A 161 12.77 5.69 -1.99
CA LEU A 161 13.03 5.96 -3.39
C LEU A 161 12.61 7.36 -3.81
N ASP A 162 13.32 7.89 -4.79
CA ASP A 162 12.91 9.09 -5.50
C ASP A 162 11.61 8.85 -6.31
N PRO A 163 10.83 9.92 -6.63
CA PRO A 163 9.54 9.78 -7.32
C PRO A 163 9.62 9.03 -8.65
N GLN A 164 10.68 9.24 -9.45
CA GLN A 164 10.81 8.57 -10.74
C GLN A 164 11.09 7.07 -10.60
N SER A 165 11.92 6.69 -9.62
CA SER A 165 12.19 5.29 -9.30
C SER A 165 10.94 4.59 -8.77
N ARG A 166 10.13 5.27 -7.97
CA ARG A 166 8.85 4.78 -7.45
C ARG A 166 7.88 4.45 -8.58
N LEU A 167 7.65 5.37 -9.50
CA LEU A 167 6.76 5.15 -10.64
C LEU A 167 7.15 3.93 -11.47
N LYS A 168 8.45 3.75 -11.75
CA LYS A 168 8.95 2.57 -12.48
C LYS A 168 8.66 1.26 -11.75
N ILE A 169 8.74 1.24 -10.43
CA ILE A 169 8.39 0.07 -9.63
C ILE A 169 6.88 -0.18 -9.68
N TRP A 170 6.06 0.85 -9.59
CA TRP A 170 4.60 0.72 -9.72
C TRP A 170 4.20 0.12 -11.07
N ASP A 171 4.87 0.54 -12.15
CA ASP A 171 4.63 -0.05 -13.47
C ASP A 171 4.98 -1.54 -13.48
N ILE A 172 6.13 -1.94 -12.91
CA ILE A 172 6.51 -3.36 -12.77
C ILE A 172 5.43 -4.13 -11.98
N LEU A 173 4.92 -3.60 -10.87
CA LEU A 173 3.89 -4.29 -10.10
C LEU A 173 2.56 -4.43 -10.85
N ARG A 174 2.18 -3.41 -11.65
CA ARG A 174 1.02 -3.50 -12.56
C ARG A 174 1.20 -4.57 -13.62
N ASP A 175 2.40 -4.66 -14.22
CA ASP A 175 2.73 -5.68 -15.21
C ASP A 175 2.68 -7.09 -14.60
N LEU A 176 3.17 -7.27 -13.37
CA LEU A 176 3.08 -8.53 -12.64
C LEU A 176 1.63 -8.97 -12.39
N LYS A 177 0.76 -8.03 -11.99
CA LYS A 177 -0.68 -8.29 -11.87
C LYS A 177 -1.29 -8.64 -13.22
N ALA A 178 -1.00 -7.88 -14.28
CA ALA A 178 -1.50 -8.13 -15.63
C ALA A 178 -1.05 -9.52 -16.16
N ALA A 179 0.12 -10.01 -15.72
CA ALA A 179 0.59 -11.37 -15.98
C ALA A 179 -0.08 -12.45 -15.10
N GLY A 180 -1.12 -12.09 -14.33
CA GLY A 180 -1.91 -13.02 -13.52
C GLY A 180 -1.30 -13.37 -12.16
N ARG A 181 -0.33 -12.59 -11.66
CA ARG A 181 0.26 -12.81 -10.33
C ARG A 181 -0.53 -12.09 -9.26
N THR A 182 -0.45 -12.59 -8.04
CA THR A 182 -0.96 -11.91 -6.85
C THR A 182 0.20 -11.18 -6.17
N VAL A 183 -0.02 -9.95 -5.78
CA VAL A 183 0.99 -9.11 -5.10
C VAL A 183 0.45 -8.65 -3.77
N ILE A 184 1.19 -8.89 -2.70
CA ILE A 184 0.93 -8.34 -1.36
C ILE A 184 2.03 -7.35 -1.06
N LEU A 185 1.67 -6.12 -0.75
CA LEU A 185 2.63 -5.11 -0.34
C LEU A 185 2.25 -4.47 0.99
N THR A 186 3.26 -4.15 1.78
CA THR A 186 3.08 -3.27 2.94
C THR A 186 3.51 -1.87 2.57
N THR A 187 2.78 -0.90 3.04
CA THR A 187 3.15 0.51 2.85
C THR A 187 2.61 1.37 4.00
N HIS A 188 3.26 2.49 4.22
CA HIS A 188 2.74 3.60 5.00
C HIS A 188 2.37 4.81 4.09
N SER A 189 2.51 4.67 2.76
CA SER A 189 2.14 5.71 1.79
C SER A 189 0.70 5.52 1.33
N MET A 190 -0.17 6.48 1.67
CA MET A 190 -1.56 6.52 1.21
C MET A 190 -1.65 6.64 -0.30
N GLU A 191 -0.78 7.47 -0.90
CA GLU A 191 -0.70 7.65 -2.35
C GLU A 191 -0.40 6.32 -3.07
N GLU A 192 0.56 5.54 -2.55
CA GLU A 192 0.90 4.23 -3.10
C GLU A 192 -0.27 3.27 -3.00
N ALA A 193 -0.89 3.19 -1.81
CA ALA A 193 -2.04 2.33 -1.57
C ALA A 193 -3.21 2.69 -2.49
N GLN A 194 -3.56 3.98 -2.60
CA GLN A 194 -4.68 4.46 -3.41
C GLN A 194 -4.43 4.29 -4.92
N THR A 195 -3.17 4.46 -5.37
CA THR A 195 -2.84 4.43 -6.81
C THR A 195 -2.63 3.03 -7.35
N LEU A 196 -2.18 2.10 -6.51
CA LEU A 196 -1.65 0.81 -6.94
C LEU A 196 -2.50 -0.37 -6.51
N CYS A 197 -3.11 -0.32 -5.32
CA CYS A 197 -3.80 -1.47 -4.75
C CYS A 197 -5.24 -1.58 -5.25
N ASP A 198 -5.67 -2.80 -5.55
CA ASP A 198 -7.07 -3.11 -5.85
C ASP A 198 -7.92 -3.15 -4.58
N ARG A 199 -7.35 -3.70 -3.51
CA ARG A 199 -7.94 -3.74 -2.17
C ARG A 199 -6.87 -3.46 -1.12
N ILE A 200 -7.31 -2.93 0.00
CA ILE A 200 -6.45 -2.50 1.09
C ILE A 200 -7.05 -3.00 2.41
N ALA A 201 -6.20 -3.49 3.31
CA ALA A 201 -6.52 -3.61 4.72
C ALA A 201 -5.76 -2.53 5.49
N ILE A 202 -6.49 -1.71 6.24
CA ILE A 202 -5.91 -0.71 7.14
C ILE A 202 -5.67 -1.36 8.48
N MET A 203 -4.43 -1.32 8.95
CA MET A 203 -4.01 -1.91 10.22
C MET A 203 -3.63 -0.82 11.23
N ASP A 204 -4.10 -0.97 12.45
CA ASP A 204 -3.66 -0.20 13.61
C ASP A 204 -3.59 -1.07 14.86
N ALA A 205 -2.56 -0.88 15.68
CA ALA A 205 -2.35 -1.57 16.97
C ALA A 205 -2.57 -3.10 16.94
N GLY A 206 -2.16 -3.76 15.86
CA GLY A 206 -2.27 -5.21 15.70
C GLY A 206 -3.61 -5.72 15.15
N HIS A 207 -4.55 -4.85 14.80
CA HIS A 207 -5.85 -5.20 14.25
C HIS A 207 -6.02 -4.69 12.82
N ILE A 208 -6.86 -5.36 12.03
CA ILE A 208 -7.43 -4.79 10.80
C ILE A 208 -8.65 -3.97 11.21
N ILE A 209 -8.62 -2.66 10.96
CA ILE A 209 -9.67 -1.72 11.36
C ILE A 209 -10.62 -1.37 10.20
N ALA A 210 -10.19 -1.56 8.96
CA ALA A 210 -11.02 -1.45 7.77
C ALA A 210 -10.41 -2.25 6.61
N GLU A 211 -11.26 -2.75 5.70
CA GLU A 211 -10.85 -3.46 4.49
C GLU A 211 -11.81 -3.12 3.34
N GLY A 212 -11.27 -2.81 2.17
CA GLY A 212 -12.05 -2.47 0.98
C GLY A 212 -11.20 -2.09 -0.21
N THR A 213 -11.82 -1.72 -1.32
CA THR A 213 -11.12 -0.96 -2.36
C THR A 213 -10.81 0.45 -1.85
N PRO A 214 -9.82 1.16 -2.43
CA PRO A 214 -9.58 2.56 -2.06
C PRO A 214 -10.83 3.42 -2.09
N ASP A 215 -11.64 3.29 -3.15
CA ASP A 215 -12.86 4.09 -3.33
C ASP A 215 -13.93 3.71 -2.29
N GLU A 216 -14.16 2.40 -2.03
CA GLU A 216 -15.09 1.93 -0.98
C GLU A 216 -14.73 2.53 0.38
N LEU A 217 -13.45 2.50 0.75
CA LEU A 217 -12.96 3.04 2.03
C LEU A 217 -13.13 4.55 2.13
N ILE A 218 -12.87 5.28 1.04
CA ILE A 218 -13.05 6.73 0.98
C ILE A 218 -14.54 7.08 1.10
N ASP A 219 -15.41 6.41 0.35
CA ASP A 219 -16.85 6.68 0.36
C ASP A 219 -17.48 6.39 1.73
N GLU A 220 -17.05 5.32 2.39
CA GLU A 220 -17.59 4.89 3.68
C GLU A 220 -17.09 5.76 4.84
N PHE A 221 -15.78 6.00 4.92
CA PHE A 221 -15.15 6.57 6.12
C PHE A 221 -14.70 8.03 5.99
N ALA A 222 -14.45 8.55 4.77
CA ALA A 222 -14.07 9.94 4.63
C ALA A 222 -15.26 10.88 4.83
N GLN A 223 -14.98 12.05 5.41
CA GLN A 223 -16.00 13.09 5.65
C GLN A 223 -16.46 13.79 4.36
N GLY A 224 -15.78 13.56 3.25
CA GLY A 224 -16.07 14.15 1.95
C GLY A 224 -14.92 14.99 1.42
N SER A 225 -15.15 15.63 0.27
CA SER A 225 -14.16 16.51 -0.38
C SER A 225 -14.02 17.83 0.39
N THR A 226 -12.81 18.39 0.36
CA THR A 226 -12.50 19.65 1.03
C THR A 226 -12.40 20.80 0.03
N LEU A 227 -13.29 21.78 0.11
CA LEU A 227 -13.23 23.02 -0.64
C LEU A 227 -12.56 24.10 0.22
N LYS A 228 -11.39 24.61 -0.24
CA LYS A 228 -10.67 25.72 0.41
C LYS A 228 -10.70 26.93 -0.47
N PHE A 229 -10.93 28.10 0.12
CA PHE A 229 -10.86 29.39 -0.58
C PHE A 229 -10.61 30.51 0.42
N SER A 230 -10.09 31.65 -0.06
CA SER A 230 -9.97 32.87 0.73
C SER A 230 -11.00 33.92 0.30
N VAL A 231 -11.40 34.80 1.21
CA VAL A 231 -12.40 35.84 0.96
C VAL A 231 -11.90 37.20 1.40
N SER A 232 -12.27 38.25 0.66
CA SER A 232 -11.99 39.64 1.04
C SER A 232 -13.18 40.23 1.79
N GLY A 233 -13.53 39.67 2.96
CA GLY A 233 -14.71 40.13 3.72
C GLY A 233 -15.12 39.12 4.79
N THR A 234 -16.28 39.35 5.40
CA THR A 234 -16.82 38.44 6.42
C THR A 234 -17.82 37.49 5.79
N VAL A 235 -17.61 36.21 5.93
CA VAL A 235 -18.56 35.16 5.55
C VAL A 235 -19.32 34.70 6.76
N GLN A 236 -20.63 34.58 6.63
CA GLN A 236 -21.47 33.97 7.66
C GLN A 236 -21.46 32.46 7.49
N PRO A 237 -21.07 31.66 8.49
CA PRO A 237 -20.98 30.19 8.37
C PRO A 237 -22.35 29.52 8.27
N ALA A 238 -23.36 30.03 8.98
CA ALA A 238 -24.66 29.39 9.11
C ALA A 238 -25.39 29.07 7.78
N PRO A 239 -25.33 29.91 6.71
CA PRO A 239 -25.85 29.51 5.41
C PRO A 239 -25.07 28.42 4.71
N LEU A 240 -23.74 28.36 4.89
CA LEU A 240 -22.88 27.32 4.33
C LEU A 240 -23.12 25.97 5.02
N GLU A 241 -23.29 25.96 6.33
CA GLU A 241 -23.57 24.74 7.13
C GLU A 241 -24.94 24.11 6.78
N LYS A 242 -25.88 24.89 6.21
CA LYS A 242 -27.19 24.38 5.80
C LYS A 242 -27.23 23.76 4.42
N ILE A 243 -26.14 23.84 3.67
CA ILE A 243 -26.06 23.24 2.32
C ILE A 243 -26.12 21.73 2.45
N SER A 244 -26.99 21.09 1.67
CA SER A 244 -27.06 19.63 1.62
C SER A 244 -25.72 19.04 1.18
N GLY A 245 -25.22 18.08 1.94
CA GLY A 245 -23.93 17.47 1.71
C GLY A 245 -22.75 18.12 2.45
N VAL A 246 -22.89 19.35 2.95
CA VAL A 246 -21.84 19.96 3.80
C VAL A 246 -21.83 19.32 5.18
N THR A 247 -20.64 18.87 5.60
CA THR A 247 -20.40 18.20 6.89
C THR A 247 -19.81 19.18 7.91
N SER A 248 -18.91 20.06 7.47
CA SER A 248 -18.30 21.07 8.34
C SER A 248 -17.88 22.32 7.59
N VAL A 249 -17.89 23.47 8.29
CA VAL A 249 -17.37 24.75 7.82
C VAL A 249 -16.43 25.29 8.87
N ASP A 250 -15.20 25.60 8.49
CA ASP A 250 -14.20 26.24 9.33
C ASP A 250 -13.76 27.55 8.69
N ILE A 251 -13.73 28.64 9.48
CA ILE A 251 -13.36 30.00 9.04
C ILE A 251 -12.24 30.52 9.92
N GLN A 252 -11.05 30.68 9.34
CA GLN A 252 -9.88 31.22 10.01
C GLN A 252 -9.44 32.54 9.36
N GLY A 253 -9.95 33.67 9.89
CA GLY A 253 -9.69 34.98 9.30
C GLY A 253 -10.31 35.12 7.90
N GLN A 254 -9.50 35.15 6.86
CA GLN A 254 -9.95 35.22 5.46
C GLN A 254 -10.04 33.83 4.78
N ASP A 255 -9.49 32.79 5.40
CA ASP A 255 -9.49 31.45 4.83
C ASP A 255 -10.71 30.68 5.29
N VAL A 256 -11.40 30.09 4.32
CA VAL A 256 -12.63 29.29 4.53
C VAL A 256 -12.38 27.88 4.02
N THR A 257 -12.67 26.90 4.87
CA THR A 257 -12.62 25.48 4.55
C THR A 257 -14.01 24.87 4.70
N VAL A 258 -14.55 24.31 3.64
CA VAL A 258 -15.84 23.60 3.64
C VAL A 258 -15.59 22.14 3.29
N ILE A 259 -16.04 21.21 4.16
CA ILE A 259 -15.96 19.77 3.91
C ILE A 259 -17.37 19.26 3.62
N GLY A 260 -17.50 18.42 2.59
CA GLY A 260 -18.81 17.90 2.22
C GLY A 260 -18.76 16.73 1.25
N LYS A 261 -19.87 15.99 1.16
CA LYS A 261 -20.09 14.88 0.23
C LYS A 261 -20.99 15.31 -0.94
N GLY A 262 -20.78 14.69 -2.10
CA GLY A 262 -21.53 15.01 -3.31
C GLY A 262 -21.15 16.35 -3.93
N ASP A 263 -22.05 16.89 -4.76
CA ASP A 263 -21.80 18.14 -5.51
C ASP A 263 -22.27 19.38 -4.72
N PHE A 264 -21.61 19.70 -3.63
CA PHE A 264 -21.91 20.85 -2.78
C PHE A 264 -21.28 22.17 -3.26
N THR A 265 -20.23 22.10 -4.09
CA THR A 265 -19.47 23.27 -4.55
C THR A 265 -20.31 24.34 -5.24
N PRO A 266 -21.23 24.03 -6.18
CA PRO A 266 -22.07 25.03 -6.80
C PRO A 266 -22.98 25.75 -5.78
N HIS A 267 -23.49 25.04 -4.77
CA HIS A 267 -24.32 25.61 -3.72
C HIS A 267 -23.51 26.53 -2.79
N VAL A 268 -22.25 26.19 -2.48
CA VAL A 268 -21.35 27.08 -1.77
C VAL A 268 -21.13 28.37 -2.56
N MET A 269 -20.91 28.28 -3.88
CA MET A 269 -20.75 29.46 -4.74
C MET A 269 -21.98 30.33 -4.77
N GLN A 270 -23.17 29.73 -4.80
CA GLN A 270 -24.42 30.48 -4.74
C GLN A 270 -24.56 31.27 -3.43
N VAL A 271 -24.31 30.60 -2.29
CA VAL A 271 -24.37 31.24 -0.96
C VAL A 271 -23.36 32.39 -0.84
N LEU A 272 -22.15 32.25 -1.39
CA LEU A 272 -21.13 33.32 -1.39
C LEU A 272 -21.60 34.50 -2.25
N THR A 273 -22.22 34.22 -3.41
CA THR A 273 -22.77 35.24 -4.29
C THR A 273 -23.89 36.01 -3.59
N ASP A 274 -24.80 35.33 -2.89
CA ASP A 274 -25.90 35.93 -2.14
C ASP A 274 -25.39 36.81 -0.97
N GLN A 275 -24.25 36.48 -0.40
CA GLN A 275 -23.55 37.28 0.62
C GLN A 275 -22.70 38.41 0.04
N HIS A 276 -22.67 38.60 -1.29
CA HIS A 276 -21.82 39.55 -2.00
C HIS A 276 -20.29 39.36 -1.71
N VAL A 277 -19.87 38.11 -1.48
CA VAL A 277 -18.47 37.73 -1.22
C VAL A 277 -17.90 37.02 -2.43
N SER A 278 -16.75 37.47 -2.91
CA SER A 278 -16.03 36.84 -4.01
C SER A 278 -14.92 35.98 -3.46
N PRO A 279 -14.90 34.65 -3.70
CA PRO A 279 -13.83 33.79 -3.30
C PRO A 279 -12.61 33.97 -4.20
N ALA A 280 -11.42 33.84 -3.61
CA ALA A 280 -10.13 33.80 -4.28
C ALA A 280 -9.37 32.52 -3.87
N HIS A 281 -8.37 32.12 -4.67
CA HIS A 281 -7.51 30.96 -4.37
C HIS A 281 -8.28 29.68 -4.07
N MET A 282 -9.34 29.42 -4.84
CA MET A 282 -10.20 28.27 -4.65
C MET A 282 -9.50 26.97 -5.06
N SER A 283 -9.55 25.95 -4.18
CA SER A 283 -9.13 24.59 -4.47
C SER A 283 -10.15 23.59 -3.93
N LEU A 284 -10.55 22.64 -4.77
CA LEU A 284 -11.34 21.48 -4.36
C LEU A 284 -10.43 20.26 -4.32
N ASN A 285 -10.24 19.72 -3.14
CA ASN A 285 -9.44 18.53 -2.93
C ASN A 285 -10.38 17.34 -2.66
N PRO A 286 -10.35 16.28 -3.48
CA PRO A 286 -11.12 15.09 -3.20
C PRO A 286 -10.67 14.47 -1.87
N ALA A 287 -11.57 13.72 -1.25
CA ALA A 287 -11.23 12.91 -0.08
C ALA A 287 -10.19 11.83 -0.43
N THR A 288 -9.35 11.51 0.52
CA THR A 288 -8.21 10.61 0.35
C THR A 288 -8.21 9.52 1.42
N LEU A 289 -7.39 8.48 1.22
CA LEU A 289 -7.15 7.48 2.27
C LEU A 289 -6.51 8.08 3.54
N GLU A 290 -5.86 9.26 3.45
CA GLU A 290 -5.34 9.95 4.62
C GLU A 290 -6.48 10.45 5.51
N ASP A 291 -7.54 10.98 4.89
CA ASP A 291 -8.76 11.39 5.61
C ASP A 291 -9.46 10.20 6.27
N VAL A 292 -9.51 9.06 5.58
CA VAL A 292 -10.02 7.78 6.12
C VAL A 292 -9.24 7.36 7.35
N PHE A 293 -7.91 7.32 7.24
CA PHE A 293 -7.05 6.89 8.35
C PHE A 293 -7.18 7.83 9.56
N LEU A 294 -7.18 9.14 9.32
CA LEU A 294 -7.37 10.14 10.36
C LEU A 294 -8.72 9.97 11.06
N HIS A 295 -9.78 9.70 10.30
CA HIS A 295 -11.12 9.47 10.86
C HIS A 295 -11.16 8.21 11.74
N LEU A 296 -10.56 7.09 11.28
CA LEU A 296 -10.59 5.81 11.99
C LEU A 296 -9.71 5.78 13.24
N THR A 297 -8.58 6.50 13.24
CA THR A 297 -7.56 6.40 14.31
C THR A 297 -7.41 7.66 15.15
N GLY A 298 -7.97 8.80 14.72
CA GLY A 298 -7.82 10.11 15.35
C GLY A 298 -6.41 10.71 15.23
N ARG A 299 -5.51 10.13 14.43
CA ARG A 299 -4.12 10.58 14.24
C ARG A 299 -3.68 10.46 12.78
N SER A 300 -2.76 11.32 12.35
CA SER A 300 -2.12 11.20 11.04
C SER A 300 -1.08 10.07 11.05
N LEU A 301 -0.88 9.41 9.90
CA LEU A 301 0.15 8.37 9.71
C LEU A 301 1.59 8.90 9.86
N GLN A 302 1.78 10.21 9.66
CA GLN A 302 3.10 10.88 9.68
C GLN A 302 3.49 11.42 11.08
N ALA A 303 2.69 11.16 12.10
CA ALA A 303 2.95 11.63 13.47
C ALA A 303 3.83 10.65 14.27
#